data_e7ad801f6f5b25c62f38b846b19b76f5
#
_entry.id   e7ad801f6f5b25c62f38b846b19b76f5
#
_cell.length_a   1.000
_cell.length_b   1.000
_cell.length_c   1.000
_cell.angle_alpha   90.00
_cell.angle_beta   90.00
_cell.angle_gamma   90.00
#
_symmetry.space_group_name_H-M   'P 1'
#
loop_
_entity.id
_entity.type
_entity.pdbx_description
1 polymer ?
#
loop_
_entity_poly.entity_id
_entity_poly.type
_entity_poly.pdbx_seq_one_letter_code
_entity_poly.pdbx_strand_id
1 'polypeptide(L)'
;MEKLDIEKFSNIEISKDEVSSISQKCNELQHLRKQIEDKEEEISKLKKDAKEYEERTIPDMMQEAGVQKLELADGTKVEVKPFYAAKIPESRNDEAFSWLRDNGHGDMIKNVLTANIDKGQDNQVSELIKICEDLGFAYSQKQKVEPMTLKAFIKEQVEKGKEVPFDMFGVYIANKTKITNK
;
A
#
# COMPACT_ATOMS: atom_id res chain seq x y z
N MET A 1 -20.56 29.36 2.27
CA MET A 1 -19.26 29.08 1.59
C MET A 1 -19.35 29.58 0.16
N GLU A 2 -18.52 30.56 -0.16
CA GLU A 2 -18.48 31.18 -1.50
C GLU A 2 -18.11 30.13 -2.54
N LYS A 3 -18.91 30.07 -3.62
CA LYS A 3 -18.55 29.31 -4.82
C LYS A 3 -17.18 29.79 -5.27
N LEU A 4 -16.22 28.91 -5.40
CA LEU A 4 -14.97 29.16 -6.09
C LEU A 4 -15.30 29.43 -7.58
N ASP A 5 -15.40 30.71 -7.90
CA ASP A 5 -15.73 31.21 -9.22
C ASP A 5 -14.45 31.17 -10.05
N ILE A 6 -14.29 30.11 -10.81
CA ILE A 6 -13.09 29.90 -11.67
C ILE A 6 -12.95 31.03 -12.69
N GLU A 7 -14.05 31.68 -13.05
CA GLU A 7 -14.04 32.83 -13.97
C GLU A 7 -13.43 34.11 -13.37
N LYS A 8 -13.36 34.23 -12.04
CA LYS A 8 -12.67 35.34 -11.38
C LYS A 8 -11.15 35.33 -11.54
N PHE A 9 -10.56 34.22 -11.91
CA PHE A 9 -9.11 34.10 -12.09
C PHE A 9 -8.61 34.44 -13.49
N SER A 10 -9.52 34.67 -14.47
CA SER A 10 -9.13 34.95 -15.86
C SER A 10 -8.67 36.39 -16.13
N ASN A 11 -8.84 37.31 -15.17
CA ASN A 11 -8.50 38.73 -15.31
C ASN A 11 -7.58 39.31 -14.23
N ILE A 12 -6.83 38.45 -13.50
CA ILE A 12 -5.83 38.92 -12.54
C ILE A 12 -4.55 39.22 -13.34
N GLU A 13 -4.15 40.48 -13.46
CA GLU A 13 -2.80 40.84 -13.87
C GLU A 13 -1.80 40.42 -12.80
N ILE A 14 -1.21 39.26 -13.01
CA ILE A 14 -0.17 38.73 -12.14
C ILE A 14 1.11 39.53 -12.39
N SER A 15 1.68 40.14 -11.37
CA SER A 15 2.93 40.88 -11.50
C SER A 15 4.09 39.95 -11.88
N LYS A 16 5.14 40.51 -12.52
CA LYS A 16 6.34 39.75 -12.90
C LYS A 16 7.01 39.11 -11.65
N ASP A 17 6.94 39.78 -10.51
CA ASP A 17 7.55 39.31 -9.26
C ASP A 17 6.77 38.11 -8.67
N GLU A 18 5.44 38.12 -8.76
CA GLU A 18 4.60 36.99 -8.33
C GLU A 18 4.81 35.75 -9.21
N VAL A 19 4.90 35.94 -10.55
CA VAL A 19 5.23 34.83 -11.46
C VAL A 19 6.61 34.27 -11.17
N SER A 20 7.59 35.13 -10.86
CA SER A 20 8.94 34.70 -10.48
C SER A 20 8.93 33.87 -9.20
N SER A 21 8.19 34.33 -8.19
CA SER A 21 8.05 33.61 -6.89
C SER A 21 7.36 32.24 -7.07
N ILE A 22 6.29 32.17 -7.88
CA ILE A 22 5.60 30.91 -8.17
C ILE A 22 6.53 29.95 -8.92
N SER A 23 7.26 30.45 -9.93
CA SER A 23 8.23 29.65 -10.69
C SER A 23 9.32 29.07 -9.78
N GLN A 24 9.85 29.89 -8.85
CA GLN A 24 10.82 29.41 -7.89
C GLN A 24 10.27 28.26 -7.02
N LYS A 25 9.06 28.40 -6.50
CA LYS A 25 8.41 27.34 -5.70
C LYS A 25 8.11 26.09 -6.51
N CYS A 26 7.77 26.21 -7.77
CA CYS A 26 7.62 25.05 -8.66
C CYS A 26 8.95 24.32 -8.87
N ASN A 27 10.05 25.05 -9.05
CA ASN A 27 11.38 24.49 -9.20
C ASN A 27 11.84 23.79 -7.89
N GLU A 28 11.61 24.43 -6.74
CA GLU A 28 11.87 23.82 -5.43
C GLU A 28 11.09 22.51 -5.26
N LEU A 29 9.82 22.48 -5.62
CA LEU A 29 8.99 21.26 -5.57
C LEU A 29 9.54 20.16 -6.50
N GLN A 30 9.97 20.51 -7.72
CA GLN A 30 10.56 19.53 -8.63
C GLN A 30 11.88 18.99 -8.08
N HIS A 31 12.71 19.87 -7.51
CA HIS A 31 13.96 19.46 -6.88
C HIS A 31 13.74 18.51 -5.69
N LEU A 32 12.78 18.82 -4.82
CA LEU A 32 12.40 17.93 -3.69
C LEU A 32 11.92 16.56 -4.19
N ARG A 33 11.12 16.53 -5.24
CA ARG A 33 10.66 15.26 -5.83
C ARG A 33 11.81 14.41 -6.36
N LYS A 34 12.78 15.05 -7.02
CA LYS A 34 13.98 14.36 -7.49
C LYS A 34 14.83 13.83 -6.33
N GLN A 35 15.02 14.65 -5.28
CA GLN A 35 15.74 14.19 -4.08
C GLN A 35 15.07 12.99 -3.41
N ILE A 36 13.73 12.94 -3.39
CA ILE A 36 12.99 11.80 -2.84
C ILE A 36 13.27 10.55 -3.68
N GLU A 37 13.17 10.65 -5.00
CA GLU A 37 13.45 9.54 -5.94
C GLU A 37 14.89 9.01 -5.76
N ASP A 38 15.88 9.91 -5.75
CA ASP A 38 17.29 9.56 -5.54
C ASP A 38 17.51 8.84 -4.18
N LYS A 39 16.81 9.29 -3.11
CA LYS A 39 16.88 8.66 -1.80
C LYS A 39 16.18 7.30 -1.73
N GLU A 40 15.07 7.13 -2.42
CA GLU A 40 14.38 5.83 -2.52
C GLU A 40 15.25 4.80 -3.24
N GLU A 41 15.96 5.22 -4.29
CA GLU A 41 16.92 4.37 -5.00
C GLU A 41 18.12 3.99 -4.11
N GLU A 42 18.70 4.97 -3.39
CA GLU A 42 19.79 4.74 -2.42
C GLU A 42 19.37 3.74 -1.33
N ILE A 43 18.19 3.93 -0.74
CA ILE A 43 17.64 3.01 0.26
C ILE A 43 17.45 1.60 -0.31
N SER A 44 16.96 1.49 -1.55
CA SER A 44 16.78 0.20 -2.21
C SER A 44 18.12 -0.53 -2.38
N LYS A 45 19.16 0.20 -2.76
CA LYS A 45 20.52 -0.34 -2.90
C LYS A 45 21.08 -0.79 -1.55
N LEU A 46 21.01 0.07 -0.52
CA LEU A 46 21.48 -0.26 0.83
C LEU A 46 20.80 -1.52 1.39
N LYS A 47 19.49 -1.67 1.17
CA LYS A 47 18.76 -2.88 1.57
C LYS A 47 19.25 -4.13 0.86
N LYS A 48 19.60 -4.02 -0.42
CA LYS A 48 20.17 -5.14 -1.19
C LYS A 48 21.54 -5.52 -0.67
N ASP A 49 22.39 -4.53 -0.44
CA ASP A 49 23.75 -4.74 0.07
C ASP A 49 23.73 -5.36 1.48
N ALA A 50 22.88 -4.84 2.36
CA ALA A 50 22.69 -5.40 3.71
C ALA A 50 22.25 -6.87 3.66
N LYS A 51 21.27 -7.19 2.80
CA LYS A 51 20.81 -8.56 2.60
C LYS A 51 21.92 -9.49 2.07
N GLU A 52 22.79 -9.01 1.18
CA GLU A 52 23.93 -9.78 0.69
C GLU A 52 24.94 -10.09 1.80
N TYR A 53 25.21 -9.12 2.70
CA TYR A 53 26.02 -9.36 3.88
C TYR A 53 25.39 -10.38 4.83
N GLU A 54 24.09 -10.25 5.11
CA GLU A 54 23.36 -11.12 6.05
C GLU A 54 23.23 -12.56 5.53
N GLU A 55 22.93 -12.74 4.24
CA GLU A 55 22.55 -14.06 3.69
C GLU A 55 23.71 -14.78 3.01
N ARG A 56 24.81 -14.08 2.67
CA ARG A 56 25.94 -14.67 1.95
C ARG A 56 27.29 -14.32 2.57
N THR A 57 27.69 -13.07 2.54
CA THR A 57 29.08 -12.69 2.86
C THR A 57 29.49 -13.10 4.28
N ILE A 58 28.69 -12.76 5.30
CA ILE A 58 29.02 -13.09 6.70
C ILE A 58 28.92 -14.61 6.94
N PRO A 59 27.84 -15.31 6.50
CA PRO A 59 27.76 -16.77 6.62
C PRO A 59 28.93 -17.50 5.97
N ASP A 60 29.31 -17.12 4.73
CA ASP A 60 30.42 -17.76 4.02
C ASP A 60 31.76 -17.55 4.76
N MET A 61 32.07 -16.34 5.21
CA MET A 61 33.26 -16.03 6.00
C MET A 61 33.32 -16.81 7.32
N MET A 62 32.20 -16.92 8.01
CA MET A 62 32.13 -17.68 9.27
C MET A 62 32.27 -19.19 9.03
N GLN A 63 31.72 -19.70 7.94
CA GLN A 63 31.88 -21.09 7.53
C GLN A 63 33.36 -21.40 7.17
N GLU A 64 34.02 -20.54 6.41
CA GLU A 64 35.44 -20.66 6.10
C GLU A 64 36.32 -20.64 7.36
N ALA A 65 35.96 -19.81 8.33
CA ALA A 65 36.65 -19.76 9.64
C ALA A 65 36.30 -20.93 10.57
N GLY A 66 35.32 -21.79 10.21
CA GLY A 66 34.88 -22.91 11.02
C GLY A 66 34.12 -22.49 12.28
N VAL A 67 33.55 -21.30 12.33
CA VAL A 67 32.84 -20.76 13.50
C VAL A 67 31.37 -20.54 13.19
N GLN A 68 30.50 -20.93 14.11
CA GLN A 68 29.05 -20.68 14.01
C GLN A 68 28.60 -19.48 14.84
N LYS A 69 29.41 -19.12 15.85
CA LYS A 69 29.13 -18.01 16.78
C LYS A 69 30.43 -17.28 17.06
N LEU A 70 30.35 -15.96 17.16
CA LEU A 70 31.45 -15.14 17.63
C LEU A 70 30.91 -13.93 18.40
N GLU A 71 31.72 -13.34 19.22
CA GLU A 71 31.46 -12.10 19.91
C GLU A 71 32.45 -11.04 19.44
N LEU A 72 31.93 -9.90 18.99
CA LEU A 72 32.72 -8.77 18.52
C LEU A 72 33.32 -8.01 19.73
N ALA A 73 34.32 -7.18 19.48
CA ALA A 73 35.00 -6.41 20.51
C ALA A 73 34.07 -5.44 21.31
N ASP A 74 32.94 -5.06 20.72
CA ASP A 74 31.92 -4.24 21.34
C ASP A 74 30.87 -5.05 22.14
N GLY A 75 31.02 -6.38 22.21
CA GLY A 75 30.09 -7.30 22.87
C GLY A 75 28.93 -7.75 21.98
N THR A 76 28.85 -7.33 20.73
CA THR A 76 27.84 -7.80 19.77
C THR A 76 28.04 -9.28 19.46
N LYS A 77 26.98 -10.09 19.58
CA LYS A 77 27.00 -11.52 19.26
C LYS A 77 26.50 -11.77 17.86
N VAL A 78 27.30 -12.46 17.06
CA VAL A 78 26.97 -12.89 15.72
C VAL A 78 26.79 -14.41 15.73
N GLU A 79 25.71 -14.90 15.18
CA GLU A 79 25.41 -16.34 15.07
C GLU A 79 24.84 -16.62 13.67
N VAL A 80 25.39 -17.60 12.98
CA VAL A 80 24.87 -18.09 11.70
C VAL A 80 24.00 -19.32 11.96
N LYS A 81 22.73 -19.24 11.52
CA LYS A 81 21.75 -20.32 11.61
C LYS A 81 21.17 -20.62 10.23
N PRO A 82 20.81 -21.90 9.96
CA PRO A 82 20.06 -22.21 8.76
C PRO A 82 18.76 -21.40 8.70
N PHE A 83 18.53 -20.75 7.57
CA PHE A 83 17.32 -20.01 7.30
C PHE A 83 16.54 -20.68 6.15
N TYR A 84 15.27 -20.98 6.39
CA TYR A 84 14.39 -21.58 5.41
C TYR A 84 13.31 -20.58 5.00
N ALA A 85 13.27 -20.19 3.74
CA ALA A 85 12.19 -19.42 3.17
C ALA A 85 11.42 -20.30 2.18
N ALA A 86 10.10 -20.36 2.33
CA ALA A 86 9.25 -21.08 1.43
C ALA A 86 8.03 -20.23 1.06
N LYS A 87 7.77 -20.11 -0.24
CA LYS A 87 6.60 -19.46 -0.78
C LYS A 87 6.18 -20.21 -2.04
N ILE A 88 4.94 -20.65 -2.11
CA ILE A 88 4.39 -21.25 -3.32
C ILE A 88 4.14 -20.11 -4.32
N PRO A 89 4.75 -20.14 -5.53
CA PRO A 89 4.42 -19.19 -6.58
C PRO A 89 2.98 -19.43 -7.05
N GLU A 90 2.24 -18.37 -7.38
CA GLU A 90 0.84 -18.48 -7.82
C GLU A 90 0.66 -19.43 -9.01
N SER A 91 1.60 -19.42 -9.95
CA SER A 91 1.60 -20.30 -11.12
C SER A 91 1.77 -21.79 -10.81
N ARG A 92 2.15 -22.16 -9.58
CA ARG A 92 2.36 -23.53 -9.11
C ARG A 92 1.44 -23.93 -7.98
N ASN A 93 0.42 -23.13 -7.68
CA ASN A 93 -0.51 -23.41 -6.58
C ASN A 93 -1.16 -24.79 -6.72
N ASP A 94 -1.70 -25.10 -7.88
CA ASP A 94 -2.44 -26.36 -8.09
C ASP A 94 -1.53 -27.59 -7.91
N GLU A 95 -0.33 -27.52 -8.47
CA GLU A 95 0.68 -28.59 -8.34
C GLU A 95 1.10 -28.77 -6.88
N ALA A 96 1.40 -27.67 -6.18
CA ALA A 96 1.83 -27.71 -4.78
C ALA A 96 0.71 -28.20 -3.85
N PHE A 97 -0.52 -27.76 -4.08
CA PHE A 97 -1.67 -28.19 -3.28
C PHE A 97 -2.04 -29.67 -3.52
N SER A 98 -1.89 -30.17 -4.77
CA SER A 98 -2.04 -31.59 -5.05
C SER A 98 -0.98 -32.39 -4.30
N TRP A 99 0.28 -31.99 -4.42
CA TRP A 99 1.37 -32.66 -3.71
C TRP A 99 1.15 -32.70 -2.20
N LEU A 100 0.72 -31.59 -1.58
CA LEU A 100 0.42 -31.55 -0.14
C LEU A 100 -0.68 -32.54 0.25
N ARG A 101 -1.75 -32.66 -0.54
CA ARG A 101 -2.84 -33.62 -0.28
C ARG A 101 -2.37 -35.06 -0.42
N ASP A 102 -1.65 -35.36 -1.50
CA ASP A 102 -1.17 -36.71 -1.82
C ASP A 102 -0.16 -37.23 -0.81
N ASN A 103 0.56 -36.31 -0.14
CA ASN A 103 1.54 -36.64 0.90
C ASN A 103 1.01 -36.49 2.34
N GLY A 104 -0.29 -36.35 2.55
CA GLY A 104 -0.91 -36.30 3.87
C GLY A 104 -0.79 -34.98 4.61
N HIS A 105 -0.47 -33.89 3.89
CA HIS A 105 -0.33 -32.52 4.44
C HIS A 105 -1.45 -31.59 3.99
N GLY A 106 -2.58 -32.14 3.56
CA GLY A 106 -3.73 -31.36 3.09
C GLY A 106 -4.35 -30.44 4.13
N ASP A 107 -4.17 -30.73 5.40
CA ASP A 107 -4.58 -29.91 6.55
C ASP A 107 -3.87 -28.56 6.64
N MET A 108 -2.70 -28.42 6.01
CA MET A 108 -1.99 -27.12 5.87
C MET A 108 -2.69 -26.16 4.90
N ILE A 109 -3.57 -26.67 4.03
CA ILE A 109 -4.23 -25.86 3.01
C ILE A 109 -5.44 -25.16 3.61
N LYS A 110 -5.32 -23.86 3.82
CA LYS A 110 -6.42 -23.01 4.27
C LYS A 110 -7.23 -22.52 3.08
N ASN A 111 -8.53 -22.85 3.06
CA ASN A 111 -9.44 -22.32 2.07
C ASN A 111 -10.14 -21.07 2.58
N VAL A 112 -10.19 -20.05 1.74
CA VAL A 112 -10.96 -18.83 1.98
C VAL A 112 -11.89 -18.64 0.80
N LEU A 113 -13.20 -18.66 1.06
CA LEU A 113 -14.22 -18.34 0.08
C LEU A 113 -14.66 -16.89 0.26
N THR A 114 -14.58 -16.10 -0.81
CA THR A 114 -15.01 -14.72 -0.81
C THR A 114 -16.18 -14.56 -1.79
N ALA A 115 -17.33 -14.12 -1.27
CA ALA A 115 -18.49 -13.73 -2.09
C ALA A 115 -18.54 -12.21 -2.19
N ASN A 116 -18.58 -11.70 -3.43
CA ASN A 116 -18.80 -10.29 -3.70
C ASN A 116 -20.28 -10.09 -4.00
N ILE A 117 -20.94 -9.25 -3.21
CA ILE A 117 -22.37 -8.98 -3.33
C ILE A 117 -22.53 -7.53 -3.79
N ASP A 118 -23.34 -7.34 -4.82
CA ASP A 118 -23.55 -6.03 -5.43
C ASP A 118 -24.33 -5.05 -4.52
N LYS A 119 -24.27 -3.78 -4.88
CA LYS A 119 -24.92 -2.69 -4.14
C LYS A 119 -26.42 -2.93 -4.02
N GLY A 120 -26.96 -2.70 -2.82
CA GLY A 120 -28.40 -2.77 -2.55
C GLY A 120 -28.94 -4.19 -2.40
N GLN A 121 -28.08 -5.21 -2.29
CA GLN A 121 -28.48 -6.61 -2.11
C GLN A 121 -28.24 -7.10 -0.67
N ASP A 122 -28.56 -6.27 0.32
CA ASP A 122 -28.35 -6.58 1.74
C ASP A 122 -29.09 -7.85 2.19
N ASN A 123 -30.23 -8.17 1.54
CA ASN A 123 -30.96 -9.42 1.80
C ASN A 123 -30.11 -10.67 1.48
N GLN A 124 -29.37 -10.66 0.36
CA GLN A 124 -28.49 -11.77 0.00
C GLN A 124 -27.33 -11.94 0.99
N VAL A 125 -26.82 -10.82 1.53
CA VAL A 125 -25.82 -10.86 2.62
C VAL A 125 -26.38 -11.57 3.84
N SER A 126 -27.58 -11.20 4.26
CA SER A 126 -28.24 -11.79 5.43
C SER A 126 -28.53 -13.28 5.26
N GLU A 127 -28.97 -13.69 4.06
CA GLU A 127 -29.19 -15.10 3.73
C GLU A 127 -27.88 -15.90 3.76
N LEU A 128 -26.79 -15.36 3.18
CA LEU A 128 -25.50 -16.02 3.18
C LEU A 128 -24.94 -16.18 4.60
N ILE A 129 -25.07 -15.14 5.43
CA ILE A 129 -24.67 -15.18 6.84
C ILE A 129 -25.39 -16.31 7.56
N LYS A 130 -26.72 -16.41 7.41
CA LYS A 130 -27.53 -17.46 8.02
C LYS A 130 -27.08 -18.86 7.58
N ILE A 131 -26.80 -19.04 6.31
CA ILE A 131 -26.25 -20.33 5.79
C ILE A 131 -24.90 -20.66 6.44
N CYS A 132 -24.03 -19.69 6.58
CA CYS A 132 -22.74 -19.91 7.26
C CYS A 132 -22.92 -20.30 8.72
N GLU A 133 -23.85 -19.66 9.45
CA GLU A 133 -24.18 -19.95 10.83
C GLU A 133 -24.79 -21.36 10.98
N ASP A 134 -25.73 -21.72 10.13
CA ASP A 134 -26.38 -23.04 10.13
C ASP A 134 -25.40 -24.17 9.85
N LEU A 135 -24.36 -23.92 9.05
CA LEU A 135 -23.31 -24.87 8.71
C LEU A 135 -22.09 -24.80 9.66
N GLY A 136 -22.08 -23.88 10.64
CA GLY A 136 -20.97 -23.70 11.58
C GLY A 136 -19.70 -23.11 10.97
N PHE A 137 -19.80 -22.42 9.85
CA PHE A 137 -18.65 -21.76 9.24
C PHE A 137 -18.36 -20.43 9.92
N ALA A 138 -17.09 -20.15 10.20
CA ALA A 138 -16.66 -18.82 10.57
C ALA A 138 -16.72 -17.90 9.35
N TYR A 139 -17.38 -16.78 9.47
CA TYR A 139 -17.47 -15.77 8.41
C TYR A 139 -16.97 -14.41 8.88
N SER A 140 -16.64 -13.54 7.93
CA SER A 140 -16.38 -12.14 8.20
C SER A 140 -17.09 -11.28 7.15
N GLN A 141 -17.81 -10.26 7.62
CA GLN A 141 -18.41 -9.26 6.75
C GLN A 141 -17.58 -7.99 6.74
N LYS A 142 -17.29 -7.46 5.57
CA LYS A 142 -16.63 -6.16 5.38
C LYS A 142 -17.45 -5.31 4.43
N GLN A 143 -18.02 -4.22 4.95
CA GLN A 143 -18.66 -3.19 4.14
C GLN A 143 -17.63 -2.13 3.79
N LYS A 144 -17.61 -1.69 2.54
CA LYS A 144 -16.74 -0.61 2.06
C LYS A 144 -17.44 0.21 0.99
N VAL A 145 -17.11 1.48 0.96
CA VAL A 145 -17.37 2.34 -0.19
C VAL A 145 -16.03 2.56 -0.89
N GLU A 146 -15.98 2.33 -2.19
CA GLU A 146 -14.74 2.55 -2.94
C GLU A 146 -14.38 4.05 -2.90
N PRO A 147 -13.10 4.39 -2.63
CA PRO A 147 -12.66 5.78 -2.46
C PRO A 147 -13.02 6.68 -3.65
N MET A 148 -12.95 6.17 -4.87
CA MET A 148 -13.31 6.93 -6.07
C MET A 148 -14.81 7.22 -6.14
N THR A 149 -15.64 6.25 -5.74
CA THR A 149 -17.10 6.41 -5.67
C THR A 149 -17.49 7.44 -4.60
N LEU A 150 -16.86 7.34 -3.40
CA LEU A 150 -17.10 8.30 -2.33
C LEU A 150 -16.67 9.72 -2.76
N LYS A 151 -15.51 9.85 -3.36
CA LYS A 151 -15.01 11.14 -3.87
C LYS A 151 -15.96 11.76 -4.91
N ALA A 152 -16.45 10.97 -5.86
CA ALA A 152 -17.39 11.44 -6.87
C ALA A 152 -18.72 11.88 -6.23
N PHE A 153 -19.24 11.09 -5.29
CA PHE A 153 -20.45 11.42 -4.52
C PHE A 153 -20.28 12.74 -3.75
N ILE A 154 -19.21 12.88 -2.97
CA ILE A 154 -18.95 14.10 -2.19
C ILE A 154 -18.87 15.32 -3.10
N LYS A 155 -18.11 15.21 -4.21
CA LYS A 155 -17.99 16.29 -5.20
C LYS A 155 -19.37 16.71 -5.71
N GLU A 156 -20.18 15.76 -6.14
CA GLU A 156 -21.54 16.02 -6.64
C GLU A 156 -22.44 16.68 -5.61
N GLN A 157 -22.42 16.23 -4.35
CA GLN A 157 -23.23 16.81 -3.28
C GLN A 157 -22.81 18.26 -2.97
N VAL A 158 -21.50 18.53 -2.93
CA VAL A 158 -20.96 19.87 -2.72
C VAL A 158 -21.33 20.81 -3.88
N GLU A 159 -21.20 20.36 -5.14
CA GLU A 159 -21.59 21.13 -6.31
C GLU A 159 -23.10 21.46 -6.35
N LYS A 160 -23.93 20.56 -5.80
CA LYS A 160 -25.38 20.79 -5.64
C LYS A 160 -25.75 21.64 -4.41
N GLY A 161 -24.78 22.12 -3.64
CA GLY A 161 -24.99 22.92 -2.43
C GLY A 161 -25.65 22.18 -1.28
N LYS A 162 -25.56 20.84 -1.26
CA LYS A 162 -26.06 20.01 -0.17
C LYS A 162 -25.07 19.93 0.98
N GLU A 163 -25.57 19.90 2.20
CA GLU A 163 -24.74 19.66 3.37
C GLU A 163 -24.23 18.22 3.40
N VAL A 164 -22.92 18.06 3.59
CA VAL A 164 -22.25 16.78 3.75
C VAL A 164 -21.46 16.82 5.05
N PRO A 165 -21.56 15.83 5.93
CA PRO A 165 -20.79 15.79 7.17
C PRO A 165 -19.32 15.44 6.87
N PHE A 166 -18.51 16.45 6.57
CA PHE A 166 -17.13 16.32 6.13
C PHE A 166 -16.26 15.55 7.13
N ASP A 167 -16.43 15.80 8.41
CA ASP A 167 -15.66 15.11 9.46
C ASP A 167 -15.93 13.61 9.47
N MET A 168 -17.20 13.21 9.28
CA MET A 168 -17.60 11.80 9.25
C MET A 168 -16.94 11.04 8.07
N PHE A 169 -16.83 11.69 6.91
CA PHE A 169 -16.24 11.09 5.70
C PHE A 169 -14.75 11.39 5.53
N GLY A 170 -14.13 12.11 6.48
CA GLY A 170 -12.73 12.53 6.37
C GLY A 170 -12.48 13.38 5.11
N VAL A 171 -13.43 14.25 4.76
CA VAL A 171 -13.33 15.04 3.53
C VAL A 171 -12.34 16.17 3.72
N TYR A 172 -11.32 16.16 2.88
CA TYR A 172 -10.36 17.25 2.75
C TYR A 172 -10.42 17.84 1.34
N ILE A 173 -10.73 19.13 1.25
CA ILE A 173 -10.79 19.87 -0.01
C ILE A 173 -9.62 20.82 -0.06
N ALA A 174 -8.73 20.63 -1.03
CA ALA A 174 -7.58 21.49 -1.26
C ALA A 174 -7.25 21.60 -2.76
N ASN A 175 -6.63 22.69 -3.11
CA ASN A 175 -6.03 22.86 -4.44
C ASN A 175 -4.66 22.16 -4.47
N LYS A 176 -4.46 21.30 -5.46
CA LYS A 176 -3.20 20.60 -5.66
C LYS A 176 -2.51 21.05 -6.94
N THR A 177 -1.26 21.44 -6.82
CA THR A 177 -0.44 21.80 -7.97
C THR A 177 -0.16 20.58 -8.85
N LYS A 178 -0.48 20.68 -10.14
CA LYS A 178 -0.08 19.73 -11.19
C LYS A 178 0.96 20.40 -12.09
N ILE A 179 2.17 19.88 -12.08
CA ILE A 179 3.23 20.30 -13.02
C ILE A 179 3.28 19.25 -14.12
N THR A 180 3.16 19.69 -15.37
CA THR A 180 3.26 18.84 -16.56
C THR A 180 4.48 19.31 -17.36
N ASN A 181 5.43 18.42 -17.57
CA ASN A 181 6.57 18.69 -18.44
C ASN A 181 6.13 18.50 -19.90
N LYS A 182 6.69 19.32 -20.79
CA LYS A 182 6.47 19.18 -22.25
C LYS A 182 7.30 18.02 -22.79
#